data_ca047ce17b58cec61789d49a6e5e5b8f
#
_entry.id   ca047ce17b58cec61789d49a6e5e5b8f
#
_cell.length_a   1.000
_cell.length_b   1.000
_cell.length_c   1.000
_cell.angle_alpha   90.00
_cell.angle_beta   90.00
_cell.angle_gamma   90.00
#
_symmetry.space_group_name_H-M   'P 1'
#
loop_
_entity.id
_entity.type
_entity.pdbx_description
1 polymer ?
#
loop_
_entity_poly.entity_id
_entity_poly.type
_entity_poly.pdbx_seq_one_letter_code
_entity_poly.pdbx_strand_id
1 'polypeptide(L)'
;RIIYKKKASKKAIFYVLTAMLGVFLMATKGDLSKLSITPIALLTGLLSALGVMFNVILPQPFARKYGFVPTVGWGMMLAGLFSNFLYPVYRISFQLDWVSILICLTIAFLGTAFAFFLSMKAVSLVSPLVVSVVSASEPLSSAILSVLFLGLVLDGYLLLAMILIIIPMIFLSIEESKDKLKESSFNT
;
A
#
# COMPACT_ATOMS: atom_id res chain seq x y z
N ARG A 1 4.12 -16.62 7.45
CA ARG A 1 4.50 -17.94 8.00
C ARG A 1 3.29 -18.70 8.56
N ILE A 2 2.39 -18.00 9.25
CA ILE A 2 1.20 -18.64 9.88
C ILE A 2 0.19 -19.10 8.83
N ILE A 3 -0.05 -18.30 7.78
CA ILE A 3 -1.11 -18.57 6.79
C ILE A 3 -0.60 -19.35 5.57
N TYR A 4 0.58 -19.04 5.05
CA TYR A 4 1.11 -19.65 3.83
C TYR A 4 2.21 -20.71 4.05
N LYS A 5 2.60 -21.03 5.29
CA LYS A 5 3.64 -22.00 5.67
C LYS A 5 5.01 -21.82 4.95
N LYS A 6 5.20 -20.76 4.14
CA LYS A 6 6.48 -20.46 3.48
C LYS A 6 7.42 -19.75 4.44
N LYS A 7 8.67 -20.20 4.51
CA LYS A 7 9.73 -19.53 5.29
C LYS A 7 10.19 -18.32 4.48
N ALA A 8 10.20 -17.13 5.11
CA ALA A 8 10.82 -15.96 4.50
C ALA A 8 12.32 -16.23 4.27
N SER A 9 12.81 -15.95 3.07
CA SER A 9 14.23 -15.98 2.75
C SER A 9 14.99 -14.97 3.62
N LYS A 10 16.23 -15.27 4.00
CA LYS A 10 17.11 -14.32 4.71
C LYS A 10 17.26 -13.01 3.92
N LYS A 11 17.30 -13.10 2.59
CA LYS A 11 17.34 -11.94 1.69
C LYS A 11 16.07 -11.11 1.79
N ALA A 12 14.89 -11.75 1.80
CA ALA A 12 13.62 -11.04 1.95
C ALA A 12 13.57 -10.26 3.27
N ILE A 13 14.06 -10.85 4.36
CA ILE A 13 14.14 -10.14 5.66
C ILE A 13 15.07 -8.93 5.55
N PHE A 14 16.23 -9.09 4.90
CA PHE A 14 17.17 -8.00 4.70
C PHE A 14 16.53 -6.86 3.88
N TYR A 15 15.83 -7.16 2.78
CA TYR A 15 15.14 -6.17 1.97
C TYR A 15 14.06 -5.42 2.74
N VAL A 16 13.27 -6.13 3.55
CA VAL A 16 12.25 -5.51 4.40
C VAL A 16 12.88 -4.58 5.44
N LEU A 17 13.95 -5.01 6.11
CA LEU A 17 14.65 -4.16 7.08
C LEU A 17 15.27 -2.91 6.43
N THR A 18 15.82 -3.04 5.23
CA THR A 18 16.36 -1.90 4.48
C THR A 18 15.26 -0.91 4.09
N ALA A 19 14.10 -1.40 3.64
CA ALA A 19 12.95 -0.56 3.35
C ALA A 19 12.42 0.13 4.61
N MET A 20 12.37 -0.56 5.76
CA MET A 20 12.00 0.04 7.04
C MET A 20 12.96 1.17 7.46
N LEU A 21 14.27 0.99 7.25
CA LEU A 21 15.26 2.05 7.48
C LEU A 21 14.99 3.26 6.57
N GLY A 22 14.62 3.04 5.31
CA GLY A 22 14.22 4.12 4.39
C GLY A 22 13.00 4.89 4.90
N VAL A 23 11.95 4.20 5.34
CA VAL A 23 10.75 4.83 5.93
C VAL A 23 11.12 5.62 7.19
N PHE A 24 11.96 5.05 8.05
CA PHE A 24 12.43 5.70 9.26
C PHE A 24 13.23 6.99 8.95
N LEU A 25 14.15 6.92 8.00
CA LEU A 25 14.91 8.07 7.55
C LEU A 25 14.02 9.16 6.96
N MET A 26 13.00 8.77 6.18
CA MET A 26 12.02 9.69 5.61
C MET A 26 11.20 10.41 6.69
N ALA A 27 10.79 9.67 7.73
CA ALA A 27 10.00 10.23 8.83
C ALA A 27 10.82 11.17 9.75
N THR A 28 12.11 10.88 9.96
CA THR A 28 12.97 11.62 10.89
C THR A 28 13.78 12.72 10.22
N LYS A 29 13.98 12.65 8.90
CA LYS A 29 14.95 13.48 8.16
C LYS A 29 16.36 13.43 8.77
N GLY A 30 16.73 12.31 9.39
CA GLY A 30 17.99 12.12 10.09
C GLY A 30 18.10 12.77 11.49
N ASP A 31 17.04 13.40 11.97
CA ASP A 31 16.98 14.05 13.28
C ASP A 31 16.02 13.31 14.22
N LEU A 32 16.58 12.49 15.10
CA LEU A 32 15.80 11.68 16.06
C LEU A 32 15.06 12.53 17.08
N SER A 33 15.50 13.76 17.34
CA SER A 33 14.84 14.66 18.31
C SER A 33 13.49 15.19 17.80
N LYS A 34 13.26 15.12 16.48
CA LYS A 34 11.98 15.49 15.85
C LYS A 34 10.95 14.37 15.83
N LEU A 35 11.32 13.19 16.27
CA LEU A 35 10.43 12.04 16.41
C LEU A 35 9.58 12.20 17.69
N SER A 36 8.56 13.06 17.64
CA SER A 36 7.53 13.04 18.68
C SER A 36 6.47 11.98 18.37
N ILE A 37 6.88 10.70 18.35
CA ILE A 37 5.93 9.60 18.20
C ILE A 37 5.27 9.38 19.56
N THR A 38 4.02 9.78 19.66
CA THR A 38 3.22 9.44 20.84
C THR A 38 2.95 7.93 20.88
N PRO A 39 2.84 7.32 22.07
CA PRO A 39 2.48 5.89 22.17
C PRO A 39 1.19 5.53 21.40
N ILE A 40 0.24 6.46 21.36
CA ILE A 40 -1.02 6.31 20.62
C ILE A 40 -0.73 6.26 19.11
N ALA A 41 0.12 7.13 18.57
CA ALA A 41 0.49 7.12 17.15
C ALA A 41 1.20 5.82 16.76
N LEU A 42 2.07 5.29 17.63
CA LEU A 42 2.71 3.99 17.41
C LEU A 42 1.67 2.85 17.39
N LEU A 43 0.77 2.82 18.37
CA LEU A 43 -0.27 1.79 18.46
C LEU A 43 -1.20 1.83 17.24
N THR A 44 -1.69 3.00 16.87
CA THR A 44 -2.57 3.16 15.69
C THR A 44 -1.86 2.82 14.38
N GLY A 45 -0.59 3.14 14.25
CA GLY A 45 0.24 2.75 13.10
C GLY A 45 0.39 1.23 13.00
N LEU A 46 0.66 0.54 14.09
CA LEU A 46 0.73 -0.93 14.13
C LEU A 46 -0.62 -1.58 13.81
N LEU A 47 -1.72 -1.06 14.36
CA LEU A 47 -3.07 -1.53 14.05
C LEU A 47 -3.42 -1.31 12.57
N SER A 48 -3.03 -0.16 12.00
CA SER A 48 -3.19 0.12 10.58
C SER A 48 -2.42 -0.87 9.70
N ALA A 49 -1.18 -1.19 10.05
CA ALA A 49 -0.38 -2.19 9.34
C ALA A 49 -1.01 -3.59 9.38
N LEU A 50 -1.58 -4.00 10.52
CA LEU A 50 -2.36 -5.23 10.62
C LEU A 50 -3.62 -5.16 9.75
N GLY A 51 -4.31 -4.04 9.72
CA GLY A 51 -5.47 -3.81 8.85
C GLY A 51 -5.14 -3.98 7.38
N VAL A 52 -4.03 -3.42 6.91
CA VAL A 52 -3.54 -3.61 5.52
C VAL A 52 -3.22 -5.07 5.24
N MET A 53 -2.56 -5.78 6.16
CA MET A 53 -2.27 -7.21 6.02
C MET A 53 -3.57 -8.02 5.86
N PHE A 54 -4.59 -7.77 6.68
CA PHE A 54 -5.88 -8.44 6.57
C PHE A 54 -6.61 -8.08 5.27
N ASN A 55 -6.54 -6.84 4.83
CA ASN A 55 -7.13 -6.39 3.57
C ASN A 55 -6.55 -7.13 2.35
N VAL A 56 -5.26 -7.47 2.37
CA VAL A 56 -4.62 -8.23 1.29
C VAL A 56 -4.94 -9.72 1.35
N ILE A 57 -4.99 -10.32 2.55
CA ILE A 57 -5.07 -11.78 2.72
C ILE A 57 -6.51 -12.29 2.73
N LEU A 58 -7.41 -11.64 3.47
CA LEU A 58 -8.78 -12.11 3.68
C LEU A 58 -9.64 -12.16 2.41
N PRO A 59 -9.56 -11.20 1.47
CA PRO A 59 -10.41 -11.25 0.28
C PRO A 59 -10.02 -12.34 -0.72
N GLN A 60 -8.80 -12.86 -0.69
CA GLN A 60 -8.29 -13.77 -1.71
C GLN A 60 -9.15 -15.03 -1.93
N PRO A 61 -9.56 -15.79 -0.89
CA PRO A 61 -10.41 -16.96 -1.08
C PRO A 61 -11.80 -16.60 -1.64
N PHE A 62 -12.36 -15.47 -1.23
CA PHE A 62 -13.64 -14.98 -1.74
C PHE A 62 -13.53 -14.49 -3.18
N ALA A 63 -12.45 -13.78 -3.52
CA ALA A 63 -12.18 -13.29 -4.86
C ALA A 63 -12.00 -14.44 -5.87
N ARG A 64 -11.39 -15.55 -5.44
CA ARG A 64 -11.30 -16.78 -6.27
C ARG A 64 -12.66 -17.44 -6.52
N LYS A 65 -13.57 -17.40 -5.56
CA LYS A 65 -14.87 -18.06 -5.63
C LYS A 65 -15.94 -17.20 -6.32
N TYR A 66 -16.00 -15.92 -6.01
CA TYR A 66 -17.08 -15.02 -6.41
C TYR A 66 -16.65 -13.94 -7.41
N GLY A 67 -15.36 -13.90 -7.74
CA GLY A 67 -14.78 -12.84 -8.54
C GLY A 67 -14.29 -11.66 -7.68
N PHE A 68 -13.40 -10.91 -8.25
CA PHE A 68 -12.68 -9.85 -7.53
C PHE A 68 -13.56 -8.62 -7.29
N VAL A 69 -14.30 -8.16 -8.34
CA VAL A 69 -15.10 -6.94 -8.28
C VAL A 69 -16.20 -7.02 -7.20
N PRO A 70 -17.03 -8.09 -7.14
CA PRO A 70 -18.01 -8.22 -6.08
C PRO A 70 -17.38 -8.28 -4.69
N THR A 71 -16.26 -9.00 -4.53
CA THR A 71 -15.60 -9.16 -3.23
C THR A 71 -15.11 -7.83 -2.69
N VAL A 72 -14.47 -7.01 -3.53
CA VAL A 72 -13.98 -5.68 -3.12
C VAL A 72 -15.15 -4.70 -2.92
N GLY A 73 -16.14 -4.71 -3.81
CA GLY A 73 -17.32 -3.86 -3.69
C GLY A 73 -18.07 -4.07 -2.37
N TRP A 74 -18.38 -5.33 -2.03
CA TRP A 74 -19.00 -5.67 -0.74
C TRP A 74 -18.10 -5.32 0.45
N GLY A 75 -16.79 -5.59 0.34
CA GLY A 75 -15.82 -5.22 1.38
C GLY A 75 -15.79 -3.72 1.66
N MET A 76 -15.75 -2.89 0.63
CA MET A 76 -15.78 -1.43 0.77
C MET A 76 -17.11 -0.93 1.32
N MET A 77 -18.23 -1.50 0.88
CA MET A 77 -19.55 -1.14 1.38
C MET A 77 -19.69 -1.45 2.88
N LEU A 78 -19.31 -2.66 3.30
CA LEU A 78 -19.35 -3.05 4.71
C LEU A 78 -18.39 -2.21 5.56
N ALA A 79 -17.18 -1.92 5.06
CA ALA A 79 -16.23 -1.05 5.76
C ALA A 79 -16.77 0.37 5.92
N GLY A 80 -17.42 0.92 4.89
CA GLY A 80 -18.07 2.23 4.95
C GLY A 80 -19.21 2.27 5.97
N LEU A 81 -20.07 1.27 5.97
CA LEU A 81 -21.16 1.14 6.94
C LEU A 81 -20.61 1.02 8.38
N PHE A 82 -19.61 0.17 8.59
CA PHE A 82 -19.00 -0.02 9.91
C PHE A 82 -18.29 1.25 10.39
N SER A 83 -17.54 1.93 9.52
CA SER A 83 -16.88 3.19 9.84
C SER A 83 -17.90 4.27 10.20
N ASN A 84 -19.02 4.34 9.49
CA ASN A 84 -20.09 5.30 9.80
C ASN A 84 -20.80 4.98 11.14
N PHE A 85 -20.85 3.70 11.54
CA PHE A 85 -21.35 3.30 12.86
C PHE A 85 -20.42 3.75 13.99
N LEU A 86 -19.09 3.62 13.80
CA LEU A 86 -18.09 4.05 14.81
C LEU A 86 -17.97 5.58 14.90
N TYR A 87 -17.96 6.25 13.77
CA TYR A 87 -17.86 7.71 13.66
C TYR A 87 -18.79 8.23 12.58
N PRO A 88 -20.03 8.58 12.93
CA PRO A 88 -21.03 8.99 11.97
C PRO A 88 -20.64 10.24 11.19
N VAL A 89 -20.81 10.22 9.87
CA VAL A 89 -20.42 11.31 8.95
C VAL A 89 -21.13 12.61 9.32
N TYR A 90 -22.37 12.57 9.84
CA TYR A 90 -23.12 13.78 10.24
C TYR A 90 -22.51 14.54 11.45
N ARG A 91 -21.55 13.93 12.17
CA ARG A 91 -20.81 14.60 13.26
C ARG A 91 -19.60 15.41 12.76
N ILE A 92 -19.24 15.24 11.50
CA ILE A 92 -18.13 15.98 10.90
C ILE A 92 -18.66 17.36 10.52
N SER A 93 -18.19 18.39 11.22
CA SER A 93 -18.44 19.80 10.84
C SER A 93 -17.62 20.13 9.61
N PHE A 94 -18.21 19.91 8.46
CA PHE A 94 -17.56 20.05 7.17
C PHE A 94 -18.39 20.98 6.31
N GLN A 95 -17.77 22.03 5.79
CA GLN A 95 -18.43 22.90 4.84
C GLN A 95 -18.50 22.17 3.50
N LEU A 96 -19.71 21.73 3.15
CA LEU A 96 -20.02 21.09 1.87
C LEU A 96 -20.10 22.16 0.79
N ASP A 97 -18.97 22.58 0.27
CA ASP A 97 -18.91 23.34 -0.97
C ASP A 97 -18.78 22.40 -2.19
N TRP A 98 -19.15 22.90 -3.36
CA TRP A 98 -19.10 22.11 -4.60
C TRP A 98 -17.72 21.54 -4.91
N VAL A 99 -16.67 22.27 -4.56
CA VAL A 99 -15.28 21.84 -4.81
C VAL A 99 -14.93 20.64 -3.95
N SER A 100 -15.26 20.66 -2.66
CA SER A 100 -15.04 19.55 -1.73
C SER A 100 -15.82 18.31 -2.14
N ILE A 101 -17.08 18.46 -2.58
CA ILE A 101 -17.87 17.33 -3.09
C ILE A 101 -17.22 16.74 -4.33
N LEU A 102 -16.80 17.57 -5.29
CA LEU A 102 -16.16 17.11 -6.52
C LEU A 102 -14.84 16.38 -6.22
N ILE A 103 -14.03 16.89 -5.30
CA ILE A 103 -12.79 16.25 -4.85
C ILE A 103 -13.09 14.87 -4.22
N CYS A 104 -14.06 14.80 -3.30
CA CYS A 104 -14.44 13.54 -2.66
C CYS A 104 -14.94 12.51 -3.68
N LEU A 105 -15.78 12.90 -4.61
CA LEU A 105 -16.26 12.02 -5.69
C LEU A 105 -15.13 11.57 -6.60
N THR A 106 -14.20 12.47 -6.94
CA THR A 106 -13.03 12.13 -7.76
C THR A 106 -12.13 11.10 -7.06
N ILE A 107 -11.85 11.29 -5.77
CA ILE A 107 -11.06 10.34 -4.97
C ILE A 107 -11.79 9.00 -4.85
N ALA A 108 -13.09 9.01 -4.55
CA ALA A 108 -13.87 7.79 -4.40
C ALA A 108 -13.95 7.01 -5.71
N PHE A 109 -14.22 7.68 -6.83
CA PHE A 109 -14.40 7.02 -8.11
C PHE A 109 -13.07 6.71 -8.81
N LEU A 110 -12.24 7.72 -9.09
CA LEU A 110 -10.98 7.54 -9.81
C LEU A 110 -9.87 6.99 -8.92
N GLY A 111 -9.68 7.56 -7.74
CA GLY A 111 -8.61 7.19 -6.83
C GLY A 111 -8.82 5.84 -6.14
N THR A 112 -10.07 5.38 -6.02
CA THR A 112 -10.36 4.13 -5.32
C THR A 112 -11.01 3.10 -6.25
N ALA A 113 -12.26 3.28 -6.66
CA ALA A 113 -13.00 2.24 -7.39
C ALA A 113 -12.35 1.91 -8.74
N PHE A 114 -12.03 2.91 -9.54
CA PHE A 114 -11.44 2.73 -10.86
C PHE A 114 -9.99 2.24 -10.80
N ALA A 115 -9.19 2.76 -9.85
CA ALA A 115 -7.82 2.31 -9.63
C ALA A 115 -7.78 0.83 -9.22
N PHE A 116 -8.65 0.39 -8.32
CA PHE A 116 -8.78 -1.03 -7.97
C PHE A 116 -9.21 -1.89 -9.15
N PHE A 117 -10.20 -1.46 -9.93
CA PHE A 117 -10.62 -2.17 -11.13
C PHE A 117 -9.48 -2.34 -12.14
N LEU A 118 -8.73 -1.28 -12.42
CA LEU A 118 -7.58 -1.32 -13.34
C LEU A 118 -6.47 -2.25 -12.80
N SER A 119 -6.15 -2.17 -11.50
CA SER A 119 -5.15 -3.03 -10.88
C SER A 119 -5.51 -4.51 -11.03
N MET A 120 -6.77 -4.85 -10.83
CA MET A 120 -7.26 -6.23 -10.99
C MET A 120 -7.16 -6.72 -12.43
N LYS A 121 -7.56 -5.86 -13.37
CA LYS A 121 -7.46 -6.19 -14.79
C LYS A 121 -5.99 -6.34 -15.21
N ALA A 122 -5.10 -5.49 -14.71
CA ALA A 122 -3.67 -5.58 -14.97
C ALA A 122 -3.08 -6.92 -14.48
N VAL A 123 -3.40 -7.35 -13.26
CA VAL A 123 -2.93 -8.64 -12.70
C VAL A 123 -3.34 -9.84 -13.54
N SER A 124 -4.48 -9.75 -14.26
CA SER A 124 -4.93 -10.83 -15.16
C SER A 124 -4.24 -10.81 -16.54
N LEU A 125 -3.66 -9.68 -16.94
CA LEU A 125 -3.08 -9.47 -18.28
C LEU A 125 -1.55 -9.55 -18.31
N VAL A 126 -0.89 -9.24 -17.20
CA VAL A 126 0.57 -9.17 -17.14
C VAL A 126 1.13 -10.10 -16.07
N SER A 127 2.42 -10.44 -16.19
CA SER A 127 3.07 -11.30 -15.21
C SER A 127 3.14 -10.63 -13.83
N PRO A 128 3.11 -11.39 -12.72
CA PRO A 128 3.28 -10.85 -11.37
C PRO A 128 4.55 -9.99 -11.20
N LEU A 129 5.60 -10.31 -11.96
CA LEU A 129 6.83 -9.52 -11.99
C LEU A 129 6.59 -8.09 -12.46
N VAL A 130 5.88 -7.93 -13.57
CA VAL A 130 5.56 -6.61 -14.13
C VAL A 130 4.70 -5.81 -13.16
N VAL A 131 3.68 -6.44 -12.55
CA VAL A 131 2.83 -5.78 -11.55
C VAL A 131 3.65 -5.29 -10.36
N SER A 132 4.55 -6.11 -9.85
CA SER A 132 5.40 -5.77 -8.70
C SER A 132 6.35 -4.61 -9.01
N VAL A 133 6.97 -4.60 -10.20
CA VAL A 133 7.87 -3.50 -10.62
C VAL A 133 7.09 -2.20 -10.79
N VAL A 134 5.89 -2.26 -11.39
CA VAL A 134 5.02 -1.09 -11.57
C VAL A 134 4.55 -0.57 -10.21
N SER A 135 4.15 -1.44 -9.28
CA SER A 135 3.76 -1.03 -7.92
C SER A 135 4.91 -0.39 -7.13
N ALA A 136 6.15 -0.81 -7.37
CA ALA A 136 7.32 -0.17 -6.75
C ALA A 136 7.56 1.27 -7.25
N SER A 137 6.93 1.69 -8.35
CA SER A 137 6.97 3.08 -8.83
C SER A 137 6.03 4.03 -8.07
N GLU A 138 5.08 3.50 -7.28
CA GLU A 138 4.08 4.29 -6.55
C GLU A 138 4.71 5.32 -5.57
N PRO A 139 5.65 4.95 -4.67
CA PRO A 139 6.30 5.91 -3.80
C PRO A 139 7.09 6.98 -4.57
N LEU A 140 7.71 6.59 -5.70
CA LEU A 140 8.45 7.52 -6.54
C LEU A 140 7.52 8.55 -7.19
N SER A 141 6.43 8.08 -7.78
CA SER A 141 5.42 8.94 -8.41
C SER A 141 4.80 9.90 -7.40
N SER A 142 4.47 9.40 -6.20
CA SER A 142 3.94 10.21 -5.10
C SER A 142 4.91 11.32 -4.68
N ALA A 143 6.21 11.01 -4.56
CA ALA A 143 7.22 12.01 -4.21
C ALA A 143 7.40 13.08 -5.32
N ILE A 144 7.46 12.66 -6.59
CA ILE A 144 7.55 13.58 -7.73
C ILE A 144 6.34 14.53 -7.76
N LEU A 145 5.12 14.00 -7.61
CA LEU A 145 3.91 14.81 -7.57
C LEU A 145 3.89 15.76 -6.36
N SER A 146 4.39 15.31 -5.21
CA SER A 146 4.49 16.17 -4.02
C SER A 146 5.46 17.34 -4.22
N VAL A 147 6.55 17.12 -4.92
CA VAL A 147 7.49 18.20 -5.30
C VAL A 147 6.83 19.18 -6.27
N LEU A 148 6.15 18.67 -7.30
CA LEU A 148 5.57 19.49 -8.36
C LEU A 148 4.36 20.31 -7.88
N PHE A 149 3.47 19.70 -7.09
CA PHE A 149 2.19 20.30 -6.70
C PHE A 149 2.18 20.88 -5.30
N LEU A 150 2.96 20.34 -4.37
CA LEU A 150 2.98 20.78 -2.97
C LEU A 150 4.25 21.59 -2.63
N GLY A 151 5.15 21.79 -3.59
CA GLY A 151 6.40 22.53 -3.39
C GLY A 151 7.35 21.87 -2.37
N LEU A 152 7.28 20.54 -2.22
CA LEU A 152 8.11 19.80 -1.30
C LEU A 152 9.57 19.87 -1.77
N VAL A 153 10.48 20.31 -0.88
CA VAL A 153 11.90 20.38 -1.21
C VAL A 153 12.50 18.98 -1.14
N LEU A 154 13.11 18.55 -2.23
CA LEU A 154 13.92 17.32 -2.25
C LEU A 154 15.23 17.58 -1.52
N ASP A 155 15.30 17.22 -0.26
CA ASP A 155 16.54 17.18 0.49
C ASP A 155 17.28 15.83 0.30
N GLY A 156 18.57 15.79 0.64
CA GLY A 156 19.38 14.58 0.48
C GLY A 156 18.87 13.39 1.29
N TYR A 157 18.22 13.62 2.43
CA TYR A 157 17.64 12.57 3.27
C TYR A 157 16.42 11.94 2.60
N LEU A 158 15.58 12.75 1.95
CA LEU A 158 14.41 12.27 1.22
C LEU A 158 14.84 11.41 0.01
N LEU A 159 15.84 11.85 -0.75
CA LEU A 159 16.40 11.08 -1.87
C LEU A 159 16.97 9.74 -1.40
N LEU A 160 17.77 9.74 -0.33
CA LEU A 160 18.34 8.53 0.25
C LEU A 160 17.24 7.58 0.76
N ALA A 161 16.23 8.12 1.44
CA ALA A 161 15.09 7.35 1.91
C ALA A 161 14.34 6.68 0.76
N MET A 162 14.10 7.40 -0.33
CA MET A 162 13.46 6.84 -1.54
C MET A 162 14.27 5.69 -2.14
N ILE A 163 15.58 5.84 -2.26
CA ILE A 163 16.47 4.79 -2.76
C ILE A 163 16.40 3.55 -1.85
N LEU A 164 16.44 3.73 -0.52
CA LEU A 164 16.36 2.65 0.46
C LEU A 164 15.00 1.94 0.47
N ILE A 165 13.95 2.56 0.00
CA ILE A 165 12.62 1.93 -0.12
C ILE A 165 12.50 1.21 -1.47
N ILE A 166 12.81 1.89 -2.58
CA ILE A 166 12.53 1.40 -3.93
C ILE A 166 13.43 0.22 -4.30
N ILE A 167 14.74 0.32 -4.05
CA ILE A 167 15.69 -0.72 -4.44
C ILE A 167 15.35 -2.08 -3.81
N PRO A 168 15.15 -2.20 -2.48
CA PRO A 168 14.78 -3.46 -1.87
C PRO A 168 13.42 -4.01 -2.36
N MET A 169 12.44 -3.14 -2.63
CA MET A 169 11.14 -3.57 -3.16
C MET A 169 11.27 -4.22 -4.53
N ILE A 170 12.06 -3.62 -5.42
CA ILE A 170 12.33 -4.20 -6.76
C ILE A 170 13.00 -5.57 -6.63
N PHE A 171 14.06 -5.67 -5.82
CA PHE A 171 14.77 -6.94 -5.62
C PHE A 171 13.88 -8.02 -4.99
N LEU A 172 13.06 -7.67 -4.02
CA LEU A 172 12.11 -8.59 -3.39
C LEU A 172 11.08 -9.09 -4.40
N SER A 173 10.54 -8.22 -5.24
CA SER A 173 9.60 -8.56 -6.32
C SER A 173 10.21 -9.53 -7.33
N ILE A 174 11.46 -9.29 -7.74
CA ILE A 174 12.18 -10.15 -8.67
C ILE A 174 12.42 -11.54 -8.05
N GLU A 175 12.79 -11.60 -6.76
CA GLU A 175 13.05 -12.87 -6.07
C GLU A 175 11.75 -13.68 -5.92
N GLU A 176 10.63 -13.07 -5.52
CA GLU A 176 9.32 -13.74 -5.45
C GLU A 176 8.86 -14.30 -6.80
N SER A 177 9.09 -13.56 -7.87
CA SER A 177 8.72 -14.00 -9.21
C SER A 177 9.55 -15.18 -9.69
N LYS A 178 10.85 -15.21 -9.39
CA LYS A 178 11.73 -16.36 -9.68
C LYS A 178 11.30 -17.62 -8.92
N ASP A 179 10.89 -17.47 -7.67
CA ASP A 179 10.43 -18.60 -6.86
C ASP A 179 9.12 -19.18 -7.39
N LYS A 180 8.18 -18.33 -7.83
CA LYS A 180 6.92 -18.77 -8.45
C LYS A 180 7.14 -19.51 -9.77
N LEU A 181 8.08 -19.04 -10.61
CA LEU A 181 8.43 -19.70 -11.87
C LEU A 181 9.04 -21.09 -11.63
N LYS A 182 9.90 -21.23 -10.62
CA LYS A 182 10.45 -22.54 -10.23
C LYS A 182 9.37 -23.50 -9.74
N GLU A 183 8.42 -23.04 -8.92
CA GLU A 183 7.30 -23.88 -8.46
C GLU A 183 6.41 -24.35 -9.62
N SER A 184 6.16 -23.51 -10.62
CA SER A 184 5.37 -23.90 -11.79
C SER A 184 6.06 -24.92 -12.67
N SER A 185 7.40 -24.87 -12.80
CA SER A 185 8.18 -25.82 -13.60
C SER A 185 8.37 -27.19 -12.92
N PHE A 186 8.12 -27.33 -11.62
CA PHE A 186 8.14 -28.60 -10.90
C PHE A 186 6.80 -29.34 -10.88
N ASN A 187 5.71 -28.65 -11.26
CA ASN A 187 4.35 -29.20 -11.28
C ASN A 187 3.84 -29.54 -12.69
N THR A 188 4.67 -29.38 -13.71
CA THR A 188 4.49 -29.88 -15.07
C THR A 188 5.36 -31.10 -15.31
#